data_59f812de0b8479336a03257ce51f836c
#
_entry.id   59f812de0b8479336a03257ce51f836c
#
_cell.length_a   1.000
_cell.length_b   1.000
_cell.length_c   1.000
_cell.angle_alpha   90.00
_cell.angle_beta   90.00
_cell.angle_gamma   90.00
#
_symmetry.space_group_name_H-M   'P 1'
#
loop_
_entity.id
_entity.type
_entity.pdbx_description
1 polymer ?
#
loop_
_entity_poly.entity_id
_entity_poly.type
_entity_poly.pdbx_seq_one_letter_code
_entity_poly.pdbx_strand_id
1 'polypeptide(L)'
;MRKVVSILLVASLALASLFVLDSCSTSKKATNRRGDDGIAVNAPDYKQIKRAVETKGSEFYYPELLRRFQSADTTMTIEQNYYFYYGTATRSDYQPYKSDRFAELKKALSGDTLTDANWRQAAEIVEKQLKDDPTNLRFHRYKQIVYSNLYGEESVETINAYIQVLMLYSAIASTGDGKTPETAFHVICVPDEYALMEMFGVIPNGQALIEKQGRSYDRMDLEENEFGMEALYFDITVCMKALDKMFRH
;
A
#
# COMPACT_ATOMS: atom_id res chain seq x y z
N MET A 1 -4.21 -12.82 21.40
CA MET A 1 -5.21 -12.69 20.31
C MET A 1 -6.30 -11.65 20.61
N ARG A 2 -6.99 -11.63 21.77
CA ARG A 2 -8.07 -10.64 22.02
C ARG A 2 -7.66 -9.15 21.99
N LYS A 3 -6.44 -8.78 22.41
CA LYS A 3 -5.97 -7.38 22.42
C LYS A 3 -5.52 -6.87 21.04
N VAL A 4 -4.97 -7.73 20.19
CA VAL A 4 -4.56 -7.37 18.82
C VAL A 4 -5.79 -7.12 17.93
N VAL A 5 -6.87 -7.87 18.16
CA VAL A 5 -8.14 -7.69 17.43
C VAL A 5 -8.83 -6.37 17.81
N SER A 6 -8.71 -5.92 19.08
CA SER A 6 -9.32 -4.64 19.51
C SER A 6 -8.68 -3.39 18.90
N ILE A 7 -7.37 -3.44 18.58
CA ILE A 7 -6.65 -2.31 17.95
C ILE A 7 -7.06 -2.14 16.49
N LEU A 8 -7.39 -3.24 15.81
CA LEU A 8 -7.89 -3.21 14.42
C LEU A 8 -9.28 -2.55 14.29
N LEU A 9 -10.12 -2.65 15.32
CA LEU A 9 -11.50 -2.11 15.28
C LEU A 9 -11.55 -0.57 15.40
N VAL A 10 -10.61 0.07 16.07
CA VAL A 10 -10.59 1.54 16.21
C VAL A 10 -10.08 2.23 14.97
N ALA A 11 -9.17 1.59 14.21
CA ALA A 11 -8.64 2.13 12.95
C ALA A 11 -9.68 2.09 11.80
N SER A 12 -10.62 1.15 11.82
CA SER A 12 -11.63 1.00 10.75
C SER A 12 -12.70 2.09 10.77
N LEU A 13 -13.04 2.65 11.94
CA LEU A 13 -14.05 3.73 12.03
C LEU A 13 -13.55 5.09 11.51
N ALA A 14 -12.24 5.35 11.53
CA ALA A 14 -11.69 6.62 11.04
C ALA A 14 -11.54 6.67 9.51
N LEU A 15 -11.48 5.50 8.84
CA LEU A 15 -11.32 5.42 7.38
C LEU A 15 -12.64 5.58 6.61
N ALA A 16 -13.78 5.26 7.23
CA ALA A 16 -15.09 5.37 6.58
C ALA A 16 -15.51 6.83 6.28
N SER A 17 -14.91 7.83 6.95
CA SER A 17 -15.23 9.25 6.77
C SER A 17 -14.39 9.97 5.69
N LEU A 18 -13.42 9.32 5.06
CA LEU A 18 -12.55 9.92 4.02
C LEU A 18 -13.06 9.78 2.58
N PHE A 19 -14.24 9.19 2.38
CA PHE A 19 -14.83 8.99 1.04
C PHE A 19 -15.53 10.22 0.45
N VAL A 20 -15.50 11.38 1.10
CA VAL A 20 -16.13 12.60 0.57
C VAL A 20 -15.13 13.76 0.61
N LEU A 21 -14.27 13.84 -0.37
CA LEU A 21 -13.63 15.11 -0.74
C LEU A 21 -13.69 15.28 -2.25
N ASP A 22 -14.71 16.04 -2.68
CA ASP A 22 -14.71 16.72 -3.96
C ASP A 22 -13.46 17.62 -4.04
N SER A 23 -12.47 17.23 -4.81
CA SER A 23 -11.34 18.09 -5.18
C SER A 23 -11.37 18.38 -6.66
N CYS A 24 -11.97 19.51 -6.96
CA CYS A 24 -11.81 20.20 -8.23
C CYS A 24 -10.40 20.80 -8.29
N SER A 25 -9.48 20.22 -9.07
CA SER A 25 -8.30 20.93 -9.56
C SER A 25 -7.96 20.49 -10.98
N THR A 26 -7.93 21.47 -11.86
CA THR A 26 -7.61 21.40 -13.26
C THR A 26 -6.16 21.01 -13.49
N SER A 27 -5.92 19.80 -14.00
CA SER A 27 -4.66 19.40 -14.60
C SER A 27 -4.90 18.51 -15.82
N LYS A 28 -4.08 18.69 -16.84
CA LYS A 28 -4.25 18.29 -18.23
C LYS A 28 -4.20 16.76 -18.43
N LYS A 29 -5.24 16.23 -19.11
CA LYS A 29 -5.30 14.95 -19.86
C LYS A 29 -4.45 13.77 -19.38
N ALA A 30 -4.86 13.15 -18.27
CA ALA A 30 -4.83 11.72 -18.14
C ALA A 30 -6.09 11.16 -18.85
N THR A 31 -5.99 10.06 -19.55
CA THR A 31 -7.14 9.38 -20.16
C THR A 31 -8.01 8.81 -19.03
N ASN A 32 -8.92 9.63 -18.51
CA ASN A 32 -9.92 9.23 -17.53
C ASN A 32 -10.81 8.16 -18.16
N ARG A 33 -10.56 6.89 -17.84
CA ARG A 33 -11.55 5.83 -18.04
C ARG A 33 -12.49 5.88 -16.82
N ARG A 34 -13.79 5.98 -17.07
CA ARG A 34 -14.80 5.79 -16.02
C ARG A 34 -15.10 4.32 -15.92
N GLY A 35 -15.12 3.78 -14.69
CA GLY A 35 -15.74 2.49 -14.40
C GLY A 35 -17.25 2.54 -14.63
N ASP A 36 -17.91 1.39 -14.63
CA ASP A 36 -19.36 1.28 -14.86
C ASP A 36 -20.20 2.05 -13.85
N ASP A 37 -19.64 2.38 -12.67
CA ASP A 37 -20.25 3.18 -11.61
C ASP A 37 -19.93 4.68 -11.69
N GLY A 38 -19.20 5.11 -12.72
CA GLY A 38 -18.84 6.52 -12.94
C GLY A 38 -17.58 7.00 -12.21
N ILE A 39 -16.88 6.11 -11.47
CA ILE A 39 -15.62 6.42 -10.79
C ILE A 39 -14.51 6.64 -11.83
N ALA A 40 -13.77 7.75 -11.69
CA ALA A 40 -12.62 8.02 -12.53
C ALA A 40 -11.44 7.13 -12.08
N VAL A 41 -10.96 6.25 -12.96
CA VAL A 41 -9.84 5.37 -12.69
C VAL A 41 -8.55 5.97 -13.23
N ASN A 42 -7.58 6.22 -12.35
CA ASN A 42 -6.25 6.75 -12.70
C ASN A 42 -5.22 5.61 -12.76
N ALA A 43 -5.27 4.79 -13.81
CA ALA A 43 -4.26 3.77 -14.03
C ALA A 43 -2.86 4.39 -14.16
N PRO A 44 -1.82 3.87 -13.46
CA PRO A 44 -0.47 4.44 -13.50
C PRO A 44 0.14 4.44 -14.91
N ASP A 45 0.50 5.62 -15.41
CA ASP A 45 1.37 5.78 -16.58
C ASP A 45 2.84 5.73 -16.13
N TYR A 46 3.40 4.53 -16.08
CA TYR A 46 4.78 4.32 -15.64
C TYR A 46 5.83 5.06 -16.49
N LYS A 47 5.52 5.42 -17.75
CA LYS A 47 6.43 6.20 -18.59
C LYS A 47 6.44 7.67 -18.15
N GLN A 48 5.27 8.22 -17.85
CA GLN A 48 5.15 9.58 -17.32
C GLN A 48 5.73 9.66 -15.91
N ILE A 49 5.39 8.70 -15.04
CA ILE A 49 5.88 8.62 -13.67
C ILE A 49 7.42 8.60 -13.66
N LYS A 50 8.03 7.71 -14.45
CA LYS A 50 9.49 7.62 -14.53
C LYS A 50 10.15 8.96 -14.85
N ARG A 51 9.63 9.67 -15.85
CA ARG A 51 10.17 10.99 -16.23
C ARG A 51 10.08 11.98 -15.08
N ALA A 52 8.92 12.04 -14.40
CA ALA A 52 8.69 12.99 -13.32
C ALA A 52 9.61 12.71 -12.12
N VAL A 53 9.74 11.43 -11.71
CA VAL A 53 10.52 11.06 -10.52
C VAL A 53 12.04 11.08 -10.74
N GLU A 54 12.50 11.00 -11.99
CA GLU A 54 13.91 11.13 -12.35
C GLU A 54 14.34 12.59 -12.59
N THR A 55 13.39 13.52 -12.79
CA THR A 55 13.70 14.92 -13.09
C THR A 55 14.07 15.68 -11.83
N LYS A 56 15.36 16.01 -11.68
CA LYS A 56 15.85 16.83 -10.56
C LYS A 56 15.19 18.19 -10.55
N GLY A 57 14.68 18.61 -9.39
CA GLY A 57 13.94 19.88 -9.23
C GLY A 57 12.44 19.78 -9.56
N SER A 58 11.95 18.63 -10.01
CA SER A 58 10.51 18.34 -10.07
C SER A 58 9.98 18.22 -8.64
N GLU A 59 8.74 18.65 -8.42
CA GLU A 59 8.00 18.39 -7.16
C GLU A 59 7.77 16.90 -6.90
N PHE A 60 7.96 16.04 -7.93
CA PHE A 60 7.86 14.59 -7.89
C PHE A 60 9.22 13.89 -7.88
N TYR A 61 10.34 14.61 -7.69
CA TYR A 61 11.68 14.02 -7.68
C TYR A 61 11.81 12.97 -6.57
N TYR A 62 12.07 11.70 -6.95
CA TYR A 62 11.98 10.56 -6.03
C TYR A 62 12.80 10.71 -4.74
N PRO A 63 14.07 11.15 -4.77
CA PRO A 63 14.85 11.31 -3.53
C PRO A 63 14.24 12.31 -2.55
N GLU A 64 13.60 13.38 -3.05
CA GLU A 64 12.93 14.36 -2.20
C GLU A 64 11.60 13.83 -1.67
N LEU A 65 10.81 13.13 -2.49
CA LEU A 65 9.59 12.44 -2.03
C LEU A 65 9.90 11.41 -0.95
N LEU A 66 10.97 10.61 -1.13
CA LEU A 66 11.42 9.63 -0.13
C LEU A 66 11.80 10.32 1.19
N ARG A 67 12.56 11.40 1.14
CA ARG A 67 12.96 12.17 2.34
C ARG A 67 11.73 12.70 3.09
N ARG A 68 10.78 13.28 2.38
CA ARG A 68 9.52 13.81 2.93
C ARG A 68 8.66 12.70 3.52
N PHE A 69 8.50 11.59 2.81
CA PHE A 69 7.79 10.41 3.29
C PHE A 69 8.42 9.85 4.57
N GLN A 70 9.75 9.71 4.64
CA GLN A 70 10.45 9.22 5.81
C GLN A 70 10.26 10.11 7.05
N SER A 71 10.11 11.41 6.84
CA SER A 71 9.80 12.36 7.92
C SER A 71 8.31 12.47 8.26
N ALA A 72 7.44 11.63 7.64
CA ALA A 72 6.00 11.69 7.77
C ALA A 72 5.42 13.11 7.51
N ASP A 73 5.92 13.78 6.44
CA ASP A 73 5.54 15.14 6.09
C ASP A 73 4.07 15.20 5.62
N THR A 74 3.19 15.65 6.52
CA THR A 74 1.73 15.74 6.28
C THR A 74 1.35 16.74 5.20
N THR A 75 2.29 17.53 4.69
CA THR A 75 2.04 18.47 3.57
C THR A 75 2.21 17.81 2.19
N MET A 76 2.60 16.54 2.13
CA MET A 76 2.59 15.80 0.88
C MET A 76 1.15 15.63 0.36
N THR A 77 0.97 15.97 -0.92
CA THR A 77 -0.31 15.79 -1.59
C THR A 77 -0.55 14.31 -1.95
N ILE A 78 -1.82 13.92 -2.22
CA ILE A 78 -2.15 12.58 -2.73
C ILE A 78 -1.38 12.30 -4.04
N GLU A 79 -1.22 13.30 -4.91
CA GLU A 79 -0.45 13.16 -6.14
C GLU A 79 1.04 12.91 -5.87
N GLN A 80 1.64 13.58 -4.89
CA GLN A 80 3.03 13.30 -4.47
C GLN A 80 3.18 11.91 -3.86
N ASN A 81 2.22 11.45 -3.06
CA ASN A 81 2.19 10.08 -2.55
C ASN A 81 2.07 9.05 -3.69
N TYR A 82 1.24 9.34 -4.69
CA TYR A 82 1.09 8.53 -5.90
C TYR A 82 2.41 8.43 -6.68
N TYR A 83 3.08 9.55 -6.97
CA TYR A 83 4.37 9.52 -7.67
C TYR A 83 5.47 8.84 -6.85
N PHE A 84 5.44 8.95 -5.53
CA PHE A 84 6.37 8.24 -4.65
C PHE A 84 6.16 6.72 -4.73
N TYR A 85 4.94 6.25 -4.50
CA TYR A 85 4.61 4.82 -4.49
C TYR A 85 4.87 4.17 -5.85
N TYR A 86 4.24 4.69 -6.91
CA TYR A 86 4.41 4.12 -8.26
C TYR A 86 5.77 4.42 -8.88
N GLY A 87 6.44 5.46 -8.46
CA GLY A 87 7.83 5.77 -8.81
C GLY A 87 8.79 4.66 -8.44
N THR A 88 8.54 3.97 -7.32
CA THR A 88 9.32 2.80 -6.89
C THR A 88 9.36 1.72 -7.96
N ALA A 89 8.24 1.44 -8.62
CA ALA A 89 8.18 0.42 -9.67
C ALA A 89 8.91 0.82 -10.98
N THR A 90 9.36 2.07 -11.10
CA THR A 90 10.15 2.53 -12.26
C THR A 90 11.67 2.46 -12.04
N ARG A 91 12.11 2.17 -10.83
CA ARG A 91 13.53 2.11 -10.46
C ARG A 91 14.18 0.85 -11.03
N SER A 92 15.49 0.93 -11.27
CA SER A 92 16.27 -0.20 -11.79
C SER A 92 16.42 -1.36 -10.79
N ASP A 93 16.28 -1.07 -9.51
CA ASP A 93 16.37 -2.03 -8.40
C ASP A 93 15.00 -2.57 -7.94
N TYR A 94 13.93 -2.24 -8.66
CA TYR A 94 12.58 -2.75 -8.37
C TYR A 94 12.48 -4.26 -8.55
N GLN A 95 12.14 -4.97 -7.48
CA GLN A 95 12.03 -6.43 -7.42
C GLN A 95 10.82 -6.84 -6.57
N PRO A 96 9.57 -6.85 -7.12
CA PRO A 96 8.34 -7.09 -6.36
C PRO A 96 8.25 -8.50 -5.75
N TYR A 97 9.04 -9.44 -6.23
CA TYR A 97 9.10 -10.83 -5.74
C TYR A 97 10.36 -11.13 -4.92
N LYS A 98 11.14 -10.09 -4.56
CA LYS A 98 12.26 -10.28 -3.64
C LYS A 98 11.74 -10.81 -2.30
N SER A 99 12.40 -11.83 -1.77
CA SER A 99 12.10 -12.32 -0.42
C SER A 99 12.22 -11.21 0.60
N ASP A 100 11.20 -11.05 1.43
CA ASP A 100 11.17 -10.11 2.53
C ASP A 100 11.38 -10.80 3.88
N ARG A 101 11.43 -10.02 4.95
CA ARG A 101 11.64 -10.50 6.33
C ARG A 101 10.34 -10.88 7.05
N PHE A 102 9.26 -11.17 6.33
CA PHE A 102 7.96 -11.39 6.96
C PHE A 102 7.92 -12.67 7.82
N ALA A 103 8.63 -13.73 7.40
CA ALA A 103 8.74 -14.94 8.20
C ALA A 103 9.50 -14.71 9.53
N GLU A 104 10.57 -13.89 9.48
CA GLU A 104 11.33 -13.46 10.67
C GLU A 104 10.44 -12.65 11.62
N LEU A 105 9.69 -11.69 11.06
CA LEU A 105 8.76 -10.85 11.81
C LEU A 105 7.66 -11.66 12.48
N LYS A 106 7.03 -12.58 11.74
CA LYS A 106 6.03 -13.50 12.32
C LYS A 106 6.60 -14.33 13.46
N LYS A 107 7.84 -14.81 13.33
CA LYS A 107 8.52 -15.56 14.38
C LYS A 107 8.77 -14.69 15.62
N ALA A 108 9.23 -13.45 15.46
CA ALA A 108 9.45 -12.52 16.58
C ALA A 108 8.14 -12.18 17.31
N LEU A 109 7.02 -12.13 16.58
CA LEU A 109 5.68 -11.86 17.11
C LEU A 109 4.87 -13.14 17.40
N SER A 110 5.50 -14.30 17.46
CA SER A 110 4.84 -15.57 17.81
C SER A 110 4.93 -15.81 19.33
N GLY A 111 3.85 -16.35 19.90
CA GLY A 111 3.76 -16.71 21.32
C GLY A 111 2.47 -16.22 21.95
N ASP A 112 2.10 -16.83 23.09
CA ASP A 112 0.86 -16.48 23.81
C ASP A 112 0.95 -15.13 24.53
N THR A 113 2.18 -14.73 24.90
CA THR A 113 2.46 -13.44 25.55
C THR A 113 3.71 -12.83 24.94
N LEU A 114 3.57 -11.66 24.33
CA LEU A 114 4.69 -10.91 23.77
C LEU A 114 5.30 -10.00 24.84
N THR A 115 6.63 -10.07 24.95
CA THR A 115 7.44 -9.23 25.85
C THR A 115 7.99 -8.01 25.14
N ASP A 116 8.51 -7.04 25.89
CA ASP A 116 9.23 -5.89 25.32
C ASP A 116 10.40 -6.32 24.42
N ALA A 117 11.07 -7.43 24.74
CA ALA A 117 12.15 -7.96 23.90
C ALA A 117 11.64 -8.43 22.54
N ASN A 118 10.46 -9.06 22.47
CA ASN A 118 9.83 -9.45 21.22
C ASN A 118 9.49 -8.23 20.36
N TRP A 119 8.90 -7.18 20.97
CA TRP A 119 8.57 -5.95 20.27
C TRP A 119 9.80 -5.21 19.74
N ARG A 120 10.90 -5.14 20.52
CA ARG A 120 12.17 -4.55 20.07
C ARG A 120 12.77 -5.32 18.91
N GLN A 121 12.78 -6.64 18.98
CA GLN A 121 13.25 -7.49 17.87
C GLN A 121 12.38 -7.27 16.61
N ALA A 122 11.07 -7.20 16.77
CA ALA A 122 10.17 -6.89 15.66
C ALA A 122 10.45 -5.51 15.05
N ALA A 123 10.73 -4.49 15.88
CA ALA A 123 11.09 -3.16 15.40
C ALA A 123 12.37 -3.18 14.55
N GLU A 124 13.42 -3.88 14.98
CA GLU A 124 14.66 -4.01 14.21
C GLU A 124 14.42 -4.68 12.83
N ILE A 125 13.59 -5.73 12.80
CA ILE A 125 13.25 -6.44 11.56
C ILE A 125 12.48 -5.50 10.62
N VAL A 126 11.50 -4.78 11.14
CA VAL A 126 10.67 -3.85 10.38
C VAL A 126 11.50 -2.71 9.80
N GLU A 127 12.33 -2.05 10.62
CA GLU A 127 13.20 -0.95 10.17
C GLU A 127 14.19 -1.41 9.09
N LYS A 128 14.77 -2.61 9.26
CA LYS A 128 15.68 -3.19 8.28
C LYS A 128 14.97 -3.45 6.95
N GLN A 129 13.73 -3.97 6.98
CA GLN A 129 12.96 -4.18 5.76
C GLN A 129 12.60 -2.85 5.08
N LEU A 130 12.13 -1.87 5.84
CA LEU A 130 11.72 -0.56 5.28
C LEU A 130 12.89 0.28 4.77
N LYS A 131 14.10 0.02 5.24
CA LYS A 131 15.32 0.60 4.65
C LYS A 131 15.58 0.05 3.24
N ASP A 132 15.33 -1.25 3.04
CA ASP A 132 15.55 -1.92 1.76
C ASP A 132 14.36 -1.71 0.79
N ASP A 133 13.14 -1.56 1.33
CA ASP A 133 11.88 -1.39 0.58
C ASP A 133 10.98 -0.35 1.27
N PRO A 134 11.20 0.93 1.02
CA PRO A 134 10.54 2.03 1.73
C PRO A 134 9.06 2.20 1.41
N THR A 135 8.53 1.51 0.40
CA THR A 135 7.12 1.59 0.00
C THR A 135 6.30 0.35 0.36
N ASN A 136 6.85 -0.57 1.14
CA ASN A 136 6.17 -1.78 1.56
C ASN A 136 5.06 -1.48 2.58
N LEU A 137 3.80 -1.42 2.11
CA LEU A 137 2.65 -1.08 2.95
C LEU A 137 2.47 -2.07 4.11
N ARG A 138 2.70 -3.38 3.86
CA ARG A 138 2.59 -4.40 4.90
C ARG A 138 3.54 -4.12 6.06
N PHE A 139 4.80 -3.81 5.78
CA PHE A 139 5.76 -3.52 6.83
C PHE A 139 5.54 -2.17 7.52
N HIS A 140 4.98 -1.16 6.84
CA HIS A 140 4.53 0.07 7.49
C HIS A 140 3.37 -0.18 8.45
N ARG A 141 2.43 -1.07 8.11
CA ARG A 141 1.37 -1.52 9.02
C ARG A 141 1.95 -2.19 10.27
N TYR A 142 2.90 -3.11 10.09
CA TYR A 142 3.57 -3.74 11.23
C TYR A 142 4.39 -2.75 12.06
N LYS A 143 5.04 -1.75 11.43
CA LYS A 143 5.73 -0.66 12.13
C LYS A 143 4.78 0.06 13.09
N GLN A 144 3.60 0.44 12.59
CA GLN A 144 2.58 1.08 13.42
C GLN A 144 2.20 0.23 14.64
N ILE A 145 1.93 -1.06 14.44
CA ILE A 145 1.55 -1.99 15.51
C ILE A 145 2.69 -2.15 16.54
N VAL A 146 3.91 -2.35 16.06
CA VAL A 146 5.09 -2.54 16.90
C VAL A 146 5.39 -1.27 17.70
N TYR A 147 5.30 -0.11 17.08
CA TYR A 147 5.56 1.17 17.75
C TYR A 147 4.48 1.53 18.76
N SER A 148 3.21 1.24 18.47
CA SER A 148 2.13 1.40 19.44
C SER A 148 2.35 0.56 20.72
N ASN A 149 2.89 -0.64 20.57
CA ASN A 149 3.21 -1.50 21.73
C ASN A 149 4.48 -1.09 22.49
N LEU A 150 5.48 -0.50 21.80
CA LEU A 150 6.73 -0.06 22.42
C LEU A 150 6.62 1.32 23.07
N TYR A 151 5.95 2.25 22.41
CA TYR A 151 6.00 3.66 22.75
C TYR A 151 4.64 4.23 23.16
N GLY A 152 3.56 3.48 22.91
CA GLY A 152 2.16 3.92 23.13
C GLY A 152 1.53 4.52 21.87
N GLU A 153 0.19 4.53 21.86
CA GLU A 153 -0.60 4.94 20.67
C GLU A 153 -0.41 6.43 20.33
N GLU A 154 -0.21 7.27 21.34
CA GLU A 154 -0.07 8.74 21.18
C GLU A 154 1.38 9.20 20.99
N SER A 155 2.34 8.28 20.91
CA SER A 155 3.74 8.65 20.68
C SER A 155 3.95 9.20 19.28
N VAL A 156 4.93 10.09 19.13
CA VAL A 156 5.31 10.65 17.82
C VAL A 156 5.74 9.57 16.85
N GLU A 157 6.41 8.54 17.32
CA GLU A 157 6.86 7.40 16.56
C GLU A 157 5.67 6.63 15.96
N THR A 158 4.65 6.35 16.77
CA THR A 158 3.43 5.65 16.33
C THR A 158 2.61 6.49 15.37
N ILE A 159 2.43 7.78 15.68
CA ILE A 159 1.71 8.73 14.81
C ILE A 159 2.41 8.84 13.45
N ASN A 160 3.74 8.98 13.41
CA ASN A 160 4.49 9.05 12.16
C ASN A 160 4.37 7.76 11.35
N ALA A 161 4.42 6.59 12.01
CA ALA A 161 4.20 5.31 11.34
C ALA A 161 2.79 5.22 10.73
N TYR A 162 1.77 5.70 11.44
CA TYR A 162 0.40 5.76 10.94
C TYR A 162 0.26 6.72 9.74
N ILE A 163 0.86 7.91 9.77
CA ILE A 163 0.88 8.85 8.66
C ILE A 163 1.50 8.20 7.42
N GLN A 164 2.62 7.48 7.56
CA GLN A 164 3.26 6.76 6.45
C GLN A 164 2.33 5.70 5.84
N VAL A 165 1.57 4.97 6.67
CA VAL A 165 0.53 4.03 6.18
C VAL A 165 -0.53 4.77 5.36
N LEU A 166 -1.05 5.90 5.87
CA LEU A 166 -2.08 6.68 5.16
C LEU A 166 -1.56 7.26 3.83
N MET A 167 -0.30 7.68 3.76
CA MET A 167 0.32 8.16 2.53
C MET A 167 0.35 7.07 1.44
N LEU A 168 0.79 5.85 1.77
CA LEU A 168 0.82 4.73 0.83
C LEU A 168 -0.60 4.30 0.45
N TYR A 169 -1.49 4.19 1.44
CA TYR A 169 -2.90 3.90 1.21
C TYR A 169 -3.54 4.90 0.24
N SER A 170 -3.34 6.21 0.46
CA SER A 170 -3.91 7.25 -0.39
C SER A 170 -3.44 7.15 -1.85
N ALA A 171 -2.18 6.77 -2.07
CA ALA A 171 -1.63 6.52 -3.40
C ALA A 171 -2.36 5.38 -4.10
N ILE A 172 -2.57 4.25 -3.41
CA ILE A 172 -3.24 3.08 -3.98
C ILE A 172 -4.74 3.35 -4.18
N ALA A 173 -5.42 3.91 -3.17
CA ALA A 173 -6.84 4.22 -3.22
C ALA A 173 -7.20 5.26 -4.29
N SER A 174 -6.25 6.10 -4.71
CA SER A 174 -6.46 7.07 -5.80
C SER A 174 -6.61 6.41 -7.18
N THR A 175 -6.35 5.11 -7.31
CA THR A 175 -6.41 4.40 -8.60
C THR A 175 -7.74 3.71 -8.89
N GLY A 176 -8.57 3.49 -7.87
CA GLY A 176 -9.86 2.83 -8.05
C GLY A 176 -10.53 2.51 -6.72
N ASP A 177 -11.61 1.74 -6.78
CA ASP A 177 -12.36 1.25 -5.60
C ASP A 177 -12.27 -0.27 -5.40
N GLY A 178 -11.56 -0.96 -6.28
CA GLY A 178 -11.34 -2.41 -6.22
C GLY A 178 -12.55 -3.27 -6.55
N LYS A 179 -13.70 -2.73 -6.99
CA LYS A 179 -14.93 -3.52 -7.19
C LYS A 179 -14.94 -4.32 -8.49
N THR A 180 -14.25 -3.84 -9.51
CA THR A 180 -14.17 -4.48 -10.82
C THR A 180 -12.74 -4.45 -11.35
N PRO A 181 -12.38 -5.26 -12.37
CA PRO A 181 -11.08 -5.13 -13.02
C PRO A 181 -10.78 -3.72 -13.56
N GLU A 182 -11.82 -3.00 -14.01
CA GLU A 182 -11.70 -1.64 -14.55
C GLU A 182 -11.43 -0.59 -13.48
N THR A 183 -11.88 -0.86 -12.24
CA THR A 183 -11.70 0.01 -11.07
C THR A 183 -10.78 -0.62 -10.02
N ALA A 184 -9.95 -1.60 -10.42
CA ALA A 184 -9.04 -2.30 -9.54
C ALA A 184 -8.05 -1.35 -8.84
N PHE A 185 -7.69 -1.68 -7.63
CA PHE A 185 -6.54 -1.05 -6.97
C PHE A 185 -5.25 -1.48 -7.66
N HIS A 186 -4.42 -0.52 -8.06
CA HIS A 186 -3.12 -0.83 -8.63
C HIS A 186 -2.09 -1.00 -7.51
N VAL A 187 -1.42 -2.14 -7.47
CA VAL A 187 -0.35 -2.40 -6.49
C VAL A 187 0.98 -2.67 -7.19
N ILE A 188 2.07 -2.35 -6.50
CA ILE A 188 3.43 -2.61 -7.01
C ILE A 188 4.07 -3.86 -6.38
N CYS A 189 3.41 -4.51 -5.43
CA CYS A 189 3.79 -5.82 -4.91
C CYS A 189 2.56 -6.52 -4.32
N VAL A 190 2.52 -7.85 -4.40
CA VAL A 190 1.42 -8.68 -3.89
C VAL A 190 1.19 -8.54 -2.37
N PRO A 191 2.21 -8.37 -1.51
CA PRO A 191 1.98 -8.12 -0.10
C PRO A 191 1.09 -6.92 0.24
N ASP A 192 1.03 -5.91 -0.63
CA ASP A 192 0.20 -4.72 -0.41
C ASP A 192 -1.30 -5.00 -0.55
N GLU A 193 -1.71 -6.02 -1.33
CA GLU A 193 -3.09 -6.48 -1.42
C GLU A 193 -3.61 -6.94 -0.07
N TYR A 194 -2.84 -7.81 0.60
CA TYR A 194 -3.20 -8.32 1.93
C TYR A 194 -3.19 -7.22 2.97
N ALA A 195 -2.25 -6.28 2.90
CA ALA A 195 -2.22 -5.12 3.79
C ALA A 195 -3.48 -4.25 3.64
N LEU A 196 -3.94 -4.03 2.41
CA LEU A 196 -5.18 -3.30 2.14
C LEU A 196 -6.41 -4.05 2.65
N MET A 197 -6.52 -5.36 2.40
CA MET A 197 -7.63 -6.16 2.92
C MET A 197 -7.69 -6.15 4.46
N GLU A 198 -6.54 -6.26 5.13
CA GLU A 198 -6.45 -6.10 6.58
C GLU A 198 -6.91 -4.70 7.04
N MET A 199 -6.58 -3.63 6.30
CA MET A 199 -7.02 -2.28 6.61
C MET A 199 -8.53 -2.10 6.44
N PHE A 200 -9.14 -2.77 5.47
CA PHE A 200 -10.58 -2.79 5.27
C PHE A 200 -11.31 -3.72 6.25
N GLY A 201 -10.58 -4.56 6.99
CA GLY A 201 -11.17 -5.54 7.88
C GLY A 201 -11.87 -6.69 7.15
N VAL A 202 -11.48 -6.97 5.90
CA VAL A 202 -12.04 -8.05 5.08
C VAL A 202 -11.07 -9.24 5.03
N ILE A 203 -11.62 -10.45 4.95
CA ILE A 203 -10.87 -11.69 4.99
C ILE A 203 -10.98 -12.36 3.62
N PRO A 204 -9.85 -12.62 2.92
CA PRO A 204 -9.88 -13.37 1.68
C PRO A 204 -10.15 -14.86 1.94
N ASN A 205 -11.01 -15.47 1.12
CA ASN A 205 -11.30 -16.92 1.15
C ASN A 205 -10.98 -17.62 -0.17
N GLY A 206 -10.52 -16.86 -1.19
CA GLY A 206 -10.09 -17.37 -2.48
C GLY A 206 -9.29 -16.35 -3.26
N GLN A 207 -8.49 -16.81 -4.22
CA GLN A 207 -7.72 -15.97 -5.13
C GLN A 207 -7.76 -16.55 -6.54
N ALA A 208 -7.96 -15.69 -7.54
CA ALA A 208 -7.93 -16.05 -8.95
C ALA A 208 -7.16 -14.99 -9.75
N LEU A 209 -6.20 -15.45 -10.56
CA LEU A 209 -5.53 -14.59 -11.55
C LEU A 209 -6.44 -14.42 -12.77
N ILE A 210 -6.70 -13.18 -13.16
CA ILE A 210 -7.53 -12.82 -14.30
C ILE A 210 -6.67 -12.03 -15.30
N GLU A 211 -6.69 -12.47 -16.56
CA GLU A 211 -6.11 -11.73 -17.67
C GLU A 211 -7.21 -11.05 -18.49
N LYS A 212 -7.14 -9.71 -18.60
CA LYS A 212 -8.12 -8.93 -19.36
C LYS A 212 -7.45 -7.78 -20.10
N GLN A 213 -7.62 -7.70 -21.40
CA GLN A 213 -7.08 -6.64 -22.26
C GLN A 213 -5.56 -6.41 -22.09
N GLY A 214 -4.78 -7.49 -21.89
CA GLY A 214 -3.33 -7.43 -21.70
C GLY A 214 -2.89 -6.90 -20.32
N ARG A 215 -3.78 -6.94 -19.35
CA ARG A 215 -3.51 -6.64 -17.94
C ARG A 215 -3.80 -7.86 -17.08
N SER A 216 -3.03 -7.98 -16.01
CA SER A 216 -3.15 -9.07 -15.03
C SER A 216 -3.76 -8.54 -13.75
N TYR A 217 -4.77 -9.23 -13.25
CA TYR A 217 -5.49 -8.87 -12.03
C TYR A 217 -5.54 -10.04 -11.08
N ASP A 218 -5.32 -9.79 -9.80
CA ASP A 218 -5.73 -10.70 -8.75
C ASP A 218 -7.16 -10.35 -8.31
N ARG A 219 -8.05 -11.33 -8.41
CA ARG A 219 -9.37 -11.30 -7.80
C ARG A 219 -9.28 -12.03 -6.47
N MET A 220 -9.53 -11.31 -5.39
CA MET A 220 -9.57 -11.84 -4.03
C MET A 220 -11.02 -12.01 -3.62
N ASP A 221 -11.52 -13.25 -3.62
CA ASP A 221 -12.85 -13.55 -3.08
C ASP A 221 -12.86 -13.36 -1.58
N LEU A 222 -13.93 -12.80 -1.03
CA LEU A 222 -14.00 -12.38 0.37
C LEU A 222 -15.01 -13.21 1.14
N GLU A 223 -14.75 -13.42 2.45
CA GLU A 223 -15.77 -13.87 3.38
C GLU A 223 -16.89 -12.83 3.51
N GLU A 224 -18.05 -13.25 4.03
CA GLU A 224 -19.15 -12.33 4.33
C GLU A 224 -18.65 -11.17 5.20
N ASN A 225 -18.94 -9.93 4.78
CA ASN A 225 -18.44 -8.73 5.42
C ASN A 225 -19.51 -7.63 5.47
N GLU A 226 -19.30 -6.64 6.34
CA GLU A 226 -20.25 -5.53 6.56
C GLU A 226 -20.48 -4.63 5.34
N PHE A 227 -19.57 -4.67 4.35
CA PHE A 227 -19.67 -3.86 3.12
C PHE A 227 -20.45 -4.57 2.01
N GLY A 228 -20.85 -5.84 2.20
CA GLY A 228 -21.52 -6.64 1.18
C GLY A 228 -20.64 -6.88 -0.06
N MET A 229 -19.32 -6.80 0.07
CA MET A 229 -18.39 -7.04 -1.03
C MET A 229 -18.11 -8.53 -1.18
N GLU A 230 -18.29 -9.07 -2.38
CA GLU A 230 -17.99 -10.47 -2.70
C GLU A 230 -16.52 -10.67 -3.06
N ALA A 231 -15.88 -9.68 -3.65
CA ALA A 231 -14.47 -9.72 -4.07
C ALA A 231 -13.84 -8.33 -4.13
N LEU A 232 -12.51 -8.29 -4.06
CA LEU A 232 -11.67 -7.14 -4.42
C LEU A 232 -10.76 -7.50 -5.59
N TYR A 233 -10.53 -6.51 -6.45
CA TYR A 233 -9.67 -6.63 -7.63
C TYR A 233 -8.41 -5.76 -7.46
N PHE A 234 -7.26 -6.38 -7.70
CA PHE A 234 -5.97 -5.72 -7.69
C PHE A 234 -5.32 -5.83 -9.07
N ASP A 235 -4.88 -4.72 -9.65
CA ASP A 235 -4.08 -4.75 -10.86
C ASP A 235 -2.61 -4.97 -10.50
N ILE A 236 -2.11 -6.14 -10.85
CA ILE A 236 -0.73 -6.60 -10.61
C ILE A 236 0.11 -6.61 -11.88
N THR A 237 -0.34 -5.95 -12.93
CA THR A 237 0.32 -5.97 -14.26
C THR A 237 1.81 -5.59 -14.18
N VAL A 238 2.17 -4.61 -13.33
CA VAL A 238 3.56 -4.19 -13.19
C VAL A 238 4.40 -5.27 -12.51
N CYS A 239 3.82 -5.97 -11.54
CA CYS A 239 4.46 -7.11 -10.84
C CYS A 239 4.72 -8.25 -11.82
N MET A 240 3.70 -8.65 -12.59
CA MET A 240 3.81 -9.72 -13.60
C MET A 240 4.85 -9.40 -14.68
N LYS A 241 4.88 -8.16 -15.18
CA LYS A 241 5.92 -7.71 -16.13
C LYS A 241 7.34 -7.76 -15.55
N ALA A 242 7.49 -7.50 -14.25
CA ALA A 242 8.79 -7.64 -13.58
C ALA A 242 9.19 -9.12 -13.46
N LEU A 243 8.24 -10.00 -13.13
CA LEU A 243 8.44 -11.45 -13.08
C LEU A 243 8.88 -12.00 -14.44
N ASP A 244 8.17 -11.65 -15.50
CA ASP A 244 8.51 -12.07 -16.87
C ASP A 244 9.96 -11.69 -17.28
N LYS A 245 10.43 -10.53 -16.85
CA LYS A 245 11.81 -10.11 -17.10
C LYS A 245 12.82 -10.97 -16.36
N MET A 246 12.51 -11.43 -15.14
CA MET A 246 13.41 -12.30 -14.37
C MET A 246 13.60 -13.67 -15.02
N PHE A 247 12.59 -14.20 -15.72
CA PHE A 247 12.67 -15.52 -16.39
C PHE A 247 13.22 -15.47 -17.82
N ARG A 248 13.38 -14.28 -18.40
CA ARG A 248 13.95 -14.12 -19.76
C ARG A 248 15.47 -13.93 -19.76
N HIS A 249 16.09 -13.88 -18.61
CA HIS A 249 17.54 -13.80 -18.39
C HIS A 249 18.05 -15.07 -17.72
#